data_4fd19dda6ef465ddbb6d6f7090ea5a1f
#
_entry.id   4fd19dda6ef465ddbb6d6f7090ea5a1f
#
_cell.length_a   1.000
_cell.length_b   1.000
_cell.length_c   1.000
_cell.angle_alpha   90.00
_cell.angle_beta   90.00
_cell.angle_gamma   90.00
#
_symmetry.space_group_name_H-M   'P 1'
#
loop_
_entity.id
_entity.type
_entity.pdbx_description
1 polymer ?
#
loop_
_entity_poly.entity_id
_entity_poly.type
_entity_poly.pdbx_seq_one_letter_code
_entity_poly.pdbx_strand_id
1 'polypeptide(L)'
;MATDERTDVRPRPDASMSMLNDLFDHRVEDDYLAARRLRGSPHVARPRLPAAFARRVAFFLVIVVCAVFATSGVRQLLRPDQQQSADHDALVREAQARSGDVDGLERQLVRTRTEYAAAQRAALAKDAQGAAEVRRLEALQNSTGFNAVHGAGVVVTVDDAQDGDLTGDASGGRILDRDLQILVNGLWAAGATAVAINGQRLTTLTAIREAGDAVLVDFRPLARPYVVSALGDRHTLEARFADGPAGRYFKTLQTSFDVSFDMDDRDTLTLPAASTVTLQYAHKENP
;
A
#
# COMPACT_ATOMS: atom_id res chain seq x y z
N MET A 1 14.19 -31.86 70.59
CA MET A 1 12.73 -31.94 70.53
C MET A 1 12.33 -31.07 69.34
N ALA A 2 12.31 -31.68 68.14
CA ALA A 2 12.10 -31.01 66.90
C ALA A 2 10.81 -31.55 66.28
N THR A 3 9.84 -30.68 66.05
CA THR A 3 8.58 -30.97 65.38
C THR A 3 8.71 -30.57 63.92
N ASP A 4 8.69 -31.59 63.08
CA ASP A 4 8.70 -31.53 61.64
C ASP A 4 7.29 -31.14 61.13
N GLU A 5 7.14 -29.96 60.57
CA GLU A 5 5.89 -29.47 59.99
C GLU A 5 5.98 -29.58 58.45
N ARG A 6 5.53 -30.73 57.96
CA ARG A 6 5.39 -30.98 56.50
C ARG A 6 4.21 -30.20 55.97
N THR A 7 4.48 -29.14 55.25
CA THR A 7 3.49 -28.39 54.48
C THR A 7 3.08 -29.20 53.23
N ASP A 8 1.88 -29.76 53.30
CA ASP A 8 1.24 -30.49 52.19
C ASP A 8 0.76 -29.48 51.13
N VAL A 9 1.59 -29.22 50.12
CA VAL A 9 1.25 -28.35 48.98
C VAL A 9 0.50 -29.21 47.95
N ARG A 10 -0.82 -29.17 48.01
CA ARG A 10 -1.66 -29.75 46.94
C ARG A 10 -1.55 -28.86 45.70
N PRO A 11 -1.18 -29.43 44.54
CA PRO A 11 -1.18 -28.65 43.29
C PRO A 11 -2.61 -28.28 42.93
N ARG A 12 -2.83 -27.00 42.59
CA ARG A 12 -4.11 -26.53 42.06
C ARG A 12 -4.33 -27.15 40.68
N PRO A 13 -5.49 -27.77 40.43
CA PRO A 13 -5.79 -28.28 39.11
C PRO A 13 -5.85 -27.13 38.11
N ASP A 14 -5.15 -27.26 37.00
CA ASP A 14 -5.11 -26.32 35.90
C ASP A 14 -6.53 -26.18 35.31
N ALA A 15 -6.99 -24.95 35.12
CA ALA A 15 -8.34 -24.63 34.63
C ALA A 15 -8.62 -25.20 33.23
N SER A 16 -7.58 -25.55 32.47
CA SER A 16 -7.69 -26.15 31.14
C SER A 16 -8.12 -27.65 31.20
N MET A 17 -7.93 -28.31 32.31
CA MET A 17 -8.27 -29.73 32.50
C MET A 17 -9.62 -29.96 33.23
N SER A 18 -10.28 -28.88 33.70
CA SER A 18 -11.53 -29.00 34.45
C SER A 18 -12.66 -29.65 33.64
N MET A 19 -12.73 -29.36 32.35
CA MET A 19 -13.75 -29.87 31.44
C MET A 19 -13.57 -31.35 31.11
N LEU A 20 -12.32 -31.84 31.09
CA LEU A 20 -11.99 -33.25 30.92
C LEU A 20 -12.24 -34.06 32.19
N ASN A 21 -11.93 -33.53 33.35
CA ASN A 21 -12.21 -34.16 34.63
C ASN A 21 -13.71 -34.27 34.91
N ASP A 22 -14.50 -33.25 34.55
CA ASP A 22 -15.95 -33.25 34.68
C ASP A 22 -16.60 -34.33 33.79
N LEU A 23 -16.00 -34.62 32.62
CA LEU A 23 -16.45 -35.67 31.70
C LEU A 23 -16.14 -37.09 32.25
N PHE A 24 -15.08 -37.27 33.03
CA PHE A 24 -14.70 -38.58 33.63
C PHE A 24 -15.39 -38.86 34.97
N ASP A 25 -15.74 -37.80 35.76
CA ASP A 25 -16.42 -37.94 37.02
C ASP A 25 -17.94 -38.16 36.90
N HIS A 26 -18.55 -37.70 35.78
CA HIS A 26 -19.95 -38.02 35.48
C HIS A 26 -20.05 -39.35 34.78
N ARG A 27 -20.18 -40.41 35.57
CA ARG A 27 -20.49 -41.73 35.05
C ARG A 27 -21.85 -41.69 34.37
N VAL A 28 -21.86 -41.89 33.06
CA VAL A 28 -23.04 -41.96 32.19
C VAL A 28 -24.02 -43.02 32.65
N GLU A 29 -23.59 -43.94 33.54
CA GLU A 29 -24.40 -45.02 34.09
C GLU A 29 -25.48 -44.54 35.06
N ASP A 30 -25.27 -43.45 35.82
CA ASP A 30 -26.23 -42.98 36.79
C ASP A 30 -27.45 -42.35 36.16
N ASP A 31 -27.29 -41.65 35.04
CA ASP A 31 -28.38 -41.10 34.26
C ASP A 31 -29.19 -42.18 33.54
N TYR A 32 -28.56 -43.30 33.18
CA TYR A 32 -29.24 -44.45 32.59
C TYR A 32 -30.13 -45.20 33.61
N LEU A 33 -29.68 -45.26 34.86
CA LEU A 33 -30.46 -45.85 35.96
C LEU A 33 -31.61 -44.94 36.40
N ALA A 34 -31.42 -43.64 36.38
CA ALA A 34 -32.52 -42.65 36.61
C ALA A 34 -33.58 -42.71 35.51
N ALA A 35 -33.19 -42.80 34.25
CA ALA A 35 -34.10 -42.97 33.12
C ALA A 35 -34.90 -44.28 33.16
N ARG A 36 -34.30 -45.34 33.70
CA ARG A 36 -34.99 -46.66 33.86
C ARG A 36 -36.02 -46.64 34.97
N ARG A 37 -35.82 -45.86 36.05
CA ARG A 37 -36.80 -45.71 37.14
C ARG A 37 -38.03 -44.87 36.76
N LEU A 38 -37.93 -43.99 35.79
CA LEU A 38 -39.04 -43.19 35.30
C LEU A 38 -39.92 -43.91 34.29
N ARG A 39 -39.56 -45.13 33.83
CA ARG A 39 -40.35 -45.97 32.94
C ARG A 39 -41.45 -46.80 33.60
N GLY A 40 -41.61 -46.69 34.91
CA GLY A 40 -42.58 -47.47 35.69
C GLY A 40 -43.75 -46.65 36.20
N SER A 41 -44.50 -45.91 35.37
CA SER A 41 -45.75 -45.24 35.76
C SER A 41 -46.86 -45.52 34.76
N PRO A 42 -48.13 -45.60 35.20
CA PRO A 42 -49.19 -46.30 34.51
C PRO A 42 -49.73 -45.55 33.30
N HIS A 43 -50.18 -46.31 32.33
CA HIS A 43 -50.81 -45.95 31.08
C HIS A 43 -51.91 -44.86 31.23
N VAL A 44 -51.62 -43.65 30.81
CA VAL A 44 -52.67 -42.74 30.34
C VAL A 44 -52.80 -42.98 28.82
N ALA A 45 -53.93 -43.53 28.44
CA ALA A 45 -54.25 -43.79 27.04
C ALA A 45 -54.34 -42.49 26.26
N ARG A 46 -53.29 -42.16 25.50
CA ARG A 46 -53.32 -41.13 24.49
C ARG A 46 -53.86 -41.69 23.19
N PRO A 47 -54.67 -40.93 22.43
CA PRO A 47 -55.22 -41.42 21.16
C PRO A 47 -54.05 -41.77 20.22
N ARG A 48 -54.00 -43.00 19.77
CA ARG A 48 -52.99 -43.53 18.85
C ARG A 48 -53.31 -42.98 17.45
N LEU A 49 -52.64 -41.91 17.05
CA LEU A 49 -52.48 -41.61 15.63
C LEU A 49 -51.72 -42.79 14.99
N PRO A 50 -52.10 -43.28 13.79
CA PRO A 50 -51.43 -44.43 13.17
C PRO A 50 -49.93 -44.09 13.02
N ALA A 51 -49.08 -44.97 13.56
CA ALA A 51 -47.62 -44.78 13.64
C ALA A 51 -46.96 -44.48 12.28
N ALA A 52 -47.60 -44.86 11.20
CA ALA A 52 -47.19 -44.48 9.83
C ALA A 52 -47.39 -43.00 9.50
N PHE A 53 -48.42 -42.35 10.08
CA PHE A 53 -48.68 -40.93 9.86
C PHE A 53 -47.69 -40.05 10.67
N ALA A 54 -47.47 -40.38 11.93
CA ALA A 54 -46.52 -39.68 12.79
C ALA A 54 -45.06 -39.75 12.22
N ARG A 55 -44.70 -40.89 11.64
CA ARG A 55 -43.35 -41.09 11.01
C ARG A 55 -43.22 -40.25 9.71
N ARG A 56 -44.29 -40.12 8.93
CA ARG A 56 -44.28 -39.25 7.74
C ARG A 56 -44.21 -37.78 8.12
N VAL A 57 -44.94 -37.33 9.12
CA VAL A 57 -44.90 -35.94 9.61
C VAL A 57 -43.52 -35.63 10.18
N ALA A 58 -42.89 -36.51 10.97
CA ALA A 58 -41.54 -36.36 11.48
C ALA A 58 -40.51 -36.26 10.34
N PHE A 59 -40.67 -37.08 9.29
CA PHE A 59 -39.76 -37.06 8.13
C PHE A 59 -39.89 -35.73 7.34
N PHE A 60 -41.12 -35.23 7.13
CA PHE A 60 -41.33 -33.92 6.51
C PHE A 60 -40.77 -32.77 7.37
N LEU A 61 -40.86 -32.85 8.69
CA LEU A 61 -40.33 -31.83 9.60
C LEU A 61 -38.79 -31.79 9.54
N VAL A 62 -38.13 -32.95 9.46
CA VAL A 62 -36.68 -33.02 9.25
C VAL A 62 -36.26 -32.44 7.90
N ILE A 63 -37.00 -32.73 6.83
CA ILE A 63 -36.73 -32.16 5.50
C ILE A 63 -36.86 -30.63 5.54
N VAL A 64 -37.89 -30.11 6.17
CA VAL A 64 -38.13 -28.65 6.29
C VAL A 64 -36.98 -28.01 7.10
N VAL A 65 -36.59 -28.61 8.21
CA VAL A 65 -35.44 -28.12 9.01
C VAL A 65 -34.17 -28.14 8.19
N CYS A 66 -33.86 -29.24 7.50
CA CYS A 66 -32.71 -29.31 6.61
C CYS A 66 -32.76 -28.28 5.47
N ALA A 67 -33.94 -28.03 4.87
CA ALA A 67 -34.13 -27.04 3.84
C ALA A 67 -33.91 -25.61 4.37
N VAL A 68 -34.35 -25.31 5.59
CA VAL A 68 -34.13 -24.02 6.26
C VAL A 68 -32.64 -23.84 6.59
N PHE A 69 -31.97 -24.89 7.06
CA PHE A 69 -30.51 -24.84 7.29
C PHE A 69 -29.71 -24.67 5.97
N ALA A 70 -30.09 -25.39 4.92
CA ALA A 70 -29.45 -25.27 3.63
C ALA A 70 -29.66 -23.86 3.02
N THR A 71 -30.87 -23.30 3.11
CA THR A 71 -31.14 -21.94 2.60
C THR A 71 -30.48 -20.85 3.44
N SER A 72 -30.33 -21.01 4.75
CA SER A 72 -29.59 -20.06 5.59
C SER A 72 -28.08 -20.13 5.33
N GLY A 73 -27.51 -21.32 5.14
CA GLY A 73 -26.11 -21.49 4.78
C GLY A 73 -25.75 -20.89 3.41
N VAL A 74 -26.59 -21.14 2.41
CA VAL A 74 -26.42 -20.56 1.06
C VAL A 74 -26.57 -19.04 1.07
N ARG A 75 -27.50 -18.49 1.86
CA ARG A 75 -27.63 -17.03 2.00
C ARG A 75 -26.44 -16.38 2.70
N GLN A 76 -25.72 -17.11 3.55
CA GLN A 76 -24.54 -16.60 4.23
C GLN A 76 -23.29 -16.66 3.31
N LEU A 77 -23.21 -17.65 2.42
CA LEU A 77 -22.20 -17.75 1.37
C LEU A 77 -22.42 -16.79 0.19
N LEU A 78 -23.68 -16.42 -0.06
CA LEU A 78 -24.06 -15.49 -1.14
C LEU A 78 -24.25 -14.04 -0.66
N ARG A 79 -23.99 -13.72 0.61
CA ARG A 79 -23.87 -12.34 1.05
C ARG A 79 -22.53 -11.85 0.51
N PRO A 80 -22.49 -11.04 -0.57
CA PRO A 80 -21.26 -10.34 -0.89
C PRO A 80 -20.90 -9.53 0.35
N ASP A 81 -19.61 -9.51 0.68
CA ASP A 81 -19.04 -8.73 1.77
C ASP A 81 -19.30 -7.22 1.57
N GLN A 82 -20.57 -6.82 1.69
CA GLN A 82 -20.97 -5.42 1.59
C GLN A 82 -20.33 -4.56 2.68
N GLN A 83 -19.98 -5.17 3.82
CA GLN A 83 -19.22 -4.50 4.85
C GLN A 83 -17.76 -4.32 4.45
N GLN A 84 -17.15 -5.34 3.86
CA GLN A 84 -15.75 -5.29 3.43
C GLN A 84 -15.54 -4.33 2.26
N SER A 85 -16.50 -4.24 1.32
CA SER A 85 -16.48 -3.25 0.26
C SER A 85 -16.74 -1.83 0.77
N ALA A 86 -17.66 -1.64 1.73
CA ALA A 86 -17.94 -0.34 2.33
C ALA A 86 -16.73 0.18 3.16
N ASP A 87 -16.08 -0.71 3.90
CA ASP A 87 -14.87 -0.38 4.67
C ASP A 87 -13.69 -0.07 3.73
N HIS A 88 -13.54 -0.84 2.64
CA HIS A 88 -12.54 -0.55 1.61
C HIS A 88 -12.79 0.81 0.96
N ASP A 89 -14.02 1.10 0.53
CA ASP A 89 -14.40 2.39 -0.05
C ASP A 89 -14.21 3.56 0.94
N ALA A 90 -14.42 3.32 2.23
CA ALA A 90 -14.17 4.32 3.27
C ALA A 90 -12.66 4.61 3.40
N LEU A 91 -11.82 3.57 3.41
CA LEU A 91 -10.37 3.71 3.46
C LEU A 91 -9.81 4.40 2.20
N VAL A 92 -10.33 4.05 1.02
CA VAL A 92 -9.94 4.70 -0.24
C VAL A 92 -10.30 6.18 -0.22
N ARG A 93 -11.51 6.55 0.23
CA ARG A 93 -11.92 7.95 0.36
C ARG A 93 -11.06 8.70 1.38
N GLU A 94 -10.74 8.09 2.52
CA GLU A 94 -9.87 8.70 3.53
C GLU A 94 -8.44 8.90 2.98
N ALA A 95 -7.89 7.90 2.29
CA ALA A 95 -6.58 8.00 1.65
C ALA A 95 -6.55 9.11 0.58
N GLN A 96 -7.60 9.20 -0.24
CA GLN A 96 -7.74 10.27 -1.25
C GLN A 96 -7.89 11.65 -0.61
N ALA A 97 -8.66 11.77 0.48
CA ALA A 97 -8.80 13.03 1.20
C ALA A 97 -7.45 13.47 1.78
N ARG A 98 -6.71 12.57 2.43
CA ARG A 98 -5.38 12.87 2.98
C ARG A 98 -4.36 13.20 1.90
N SER A 99 -4.42 12.52 0.75
CA SER A 99 -3.60 12.87 -0.41
C SER A 99 -3.91 14.28 -0.91
N GLY A 100 -5.19 14.64 -1.00
CA GLY A 100 -5.62 16.00 -1.35
C GLY A 100 -5.15 17.08 -0.37
N ASP A 101 -5.15 16.77 0.93
CA ASP A 101 -4.62 17.66 1.98
C ASP A 101 -3.11 17.87 1.82
N VAL A 102 -2.35 16.79 1.57
CA VAL A 102 -0.91 16.86 1.31
C VAL A 102 -0.63 17.72 0.09
N ASP A 103 -1.33 17.50 -1.03
CA ASP A 103 -1.20 18.31 -2.23
C ASP A 103 -1.54 19.79 -1.98
N GLY A 104 -2.53 20.03 -1.11
CA GLY A 104 -2.91 21.39 -0.67
C GLY A 104 -1.79 22.10 0.09
N LEU A 105 -1.22 21.40 1.07
CA LEU A 105 -0.10 21.90 1.87
C LEU A 105 1.15 22.14 1.02
N GLU A 106 1.43 21.26 0.04
CA GLU A 106 2.55 21.45 -0.88
C GLU A 106 2.39 22.67 -1.76
N ARG A 107 1.20 22.89 -2.33
CA ARG A 107 0.92 24.12 -3.08
C ARG A 107 1.11 25.36 -2.21
N GLN A 108 0.66 25.32 -0.96
CA GLN A 108 0.85 26.43 -0.01
C GLN A 108 2.34 26.65 0.30
N LEU A 109 3.09 25.56 0.50
CA LEU A 109 4.54 25.62 0.75
C LEU A 109 5.30 26.21 -0.44
N VAL A 110 4.97 25.78 -1.68
CA VAL A 110 5.55 26.34 -2.90
C VAL A 110 5.25 27.84 -3.02
N ARG A 111 4.01 28.24 -2.76
CA ARG A 111 3.61 29.64 -2.78
C ARG A 111 4.37 30.47 -1.76
N THR A 112 4.43 30.03 -0.50
CA THR A 112 5.14 30.73 0.56
C THR A 112 6.63 30.85 0.26
N ARG A 113 7.26 29.78 -0.27
CA ARG A 113 8.67 29.81 -0.70
C ARG A 113 8.90 30.82 -1.83
N THR A 114 7.98 30.91 -2.79
CA THR A 114 8.07 31.87 -3.90
C THR A 114 7.95 33.29 -3.40
N GLU A 115 7.01 33.57 -2.50
CA GLU A 115 6.81 34.86 -1.86
C GLU A 115 8.05 35.28 -1.04
N TYR A 116 8.59 34.33 -0.23
CA TYR A 116 9.80 34.57 0.54
C TYR A 116 11.02 34.86 -0.36
N ALA A 117 11.24 34.08 -1.41
CA ALA A 117 12.33 34.26 -2.34
C ALA A 117 12.20 35.61 -3.09
N ALA A 118 10.98 36.03 -3.41
CA ALA A 118 10.74 37.36 -4.03
C ALA A 118 11.07 38.50 -3.04
N ALA A 119 10.64 38.38 -1.79
CA ALA A 119 10.94 39.38 -0.75
C ALA A 119 12.43 39.46 -0.46
N GLN A 120 13.11 38.32 -0.39
CA GLN A 120 14.57 38.25 -0.19
C GLN A 120 15.32 38.88 -1.34
N ARG A 121 14.95 38.57 -2.60
CA ARG A 121 15.53 39.21 -3.79
C ARG A 121 15.35 40.73 -3.78
N ALA A 122 14.15 41.18 -3.45
CA ALA A 122 13.85 42.62 -3.38
C ALA A 122 14.65 43.34 -2.28
N ALA A 123 14.90 42.66 -1.15
CA ALA A 123 15.71 43.20 -0.07
C ALA A 123 17.19 43.31 -0.45
N LEU A 124 17.73 42.26 -1.09
CA LEU A 124 19.17 42.16 -1.46
C LEU A 124 19.51 42.93 -2.75
N ALA A 125 18.53 43.21 -3.61
CA ALA A 125 18.74 43.95 -4.87
C ALA A 125 19.11 45.44 -4.69
N LYS A 126 19.17 45.94 -3.45
CA LYS A 126 19.40 47.36 -3.14
C LYS A 126 20.82 47.82 -3.38
N ASP A 127 21.78 46.91 -3.44
CA ASP A 127 23.17 47.18 -3.73
C ASP A 127 23.79 46.11 -4.66
N ALA A 128 24.97 46.41 -5.21
CA ALA A 128 25.63 45.56 -6.20
C ALA A 128 26.13 44.21 -5.55
N GLN A 129 26.48 44.25 -4.29
CA GLN A 129 26.99 43.10 -3.55
C GLN A 129 25.85 42.12 -3.26
N GLY A 130 24.70 42.63 -2.80
CA GLY A 130 23.49 41.81 -2.59
C GLY A 130 22.97 41.21 -3.90
N ALA A 131 23.03 41.94 -5.01
CA ALA A 131 22.66 41.41 -6.33
C ALA A 131 23.60 40.26 -6.81
N ALA A 132 24.88 40.28 -6.45
CA ALA A 132 25.81 39.21 -6.76
C ALA A 132 25.50 37.95 -5.93
N GLU A 133 25.19 38.10 -4.64
CA GLU A 133 24.80 36.99 -3.76
C GLU A 133 23.46 36.36 -4.17
N VAL A 134 22.49 37.14 -4.63
CA VAL A 134 21.22 36.62 -5.20
C VAL A 134 21.50 35.72 -6.38
N ARG A 135 22.34 36.15 -7.34
CA ARG A 135 22.69 35.32 -8.51
C ARG A 135 23.40 34.04 -8.12
N ARG A 136 24.32 34.11 -7.14
CA ARG A 136 25.02 32.92 -6.60
C ARG A 136 24.06 31.97 -5.93
N LEU A 137 23.13 32.48 -5.13
CA LEU A 137 22.10 31.65 -4.45
C LEU A 137 21.18 30.99 -5.49
N GLU A 138 20.70 31.71 -6.51
CA GLU A 138 19.88 31.16 -7.58
C GLU A 138 20.60 30.02 -8.35
N ALA A 139 21.89 30.22 -8.66
CA ALA A 139 22.69 29.18 -9.31
C ALA A 139 22.79 27.93 -8.47
N LEU A 140 23.02 28.06 -7.15
CA LEU A 140 23.08 26.94 -6.20
C LEU A 140 21.70 26.26 -6.05
N GLN A 141 20.63 27.04 -5.94
CA GLN A 141 19.27 26.50 -5.85
C GLN A 141 18.85 25.73 -7.11
N ASN A 142 19.26 26.22 -8.28
CA ASN A 142 18.99 25.53 -9.54
C ASN A 142 19.75 24.20 -9.62
N SER A 143 21.04 24.17 -9.23
CA SER A 143 21.88 22.96 -9.26
C SER A 143 21.44 21.92 -8.25
N THR A 144 20.86 22.32 -7.12
CA THR A 144 20.40 21.44 -6.06
C THR A 144 18.93 21.01 -6.18
N GLY A 145 18.20 21.59 -7.17
CA GLY A 145 16.79 21.27 -7.40
C GLY A 145 15.81 22.03 -6.51
N PHE A 146 16.25 23.05 -5.77
CA PHE A 146 15.38 23.86 -4.91
C PHE A 146 14.46 24.82 -5.68
N ASN A 147 14.75 25.12 -6.94
CA ASN A 147 13.93 25.94 -7.80
C ASN A 147 13.21 25.10 -8.86
N ALA A 148 12.01 25.53 -9.25
CA ALA A 148 11.38 25.04 -10.46
C ALA A 148 12.23 25.46 -11.68
N VAL A 149 12.37 24.55 -12.63
CA VAL A 149 13.13 24.78 -13.87
C VAL A 149 12.28 24.45 -15.08
N HIS A 150 12.53 25.13 -16.17
CA HIS A 150 11.81 24.92 -17.42
C HIS A 150 12.80 24.91 -18.59
N GLY A 151 12.44 24.20 -19.64
CA GLY A 151 13.27 24.05 -20.83
C GLY A 151 12.75 22.97 -21.75
N ALA A 152 13.48 22.72 -22.83
CA ALA A 152 13.22 21.58 -23.69
C ALA A 152 13.67 20.26 -22.99
N GLY A 153 13.10 19.15 -23.43
CA GLY A 153 13.44 17.85 -22.86
C GLY A 153 12.62 16.71 -23.41
N VAL A 154 12.60 15.61 -22.67
CA VAL A 154 11.84 14.41 -23.00
C VAL A 154 10.91 14.01 -21.86
N VAL A 155 9.79 13.37 -22.22
CA VAL A 155 8.86 12.72 -21.29
C VAL A 155 8.86 11.23 -21.63
N VAL A 156 9.16 10.43 -20.64
CA VAL A 156 9.13 8.96 -20.75
C VAL A 156 7.95 8.46 -19.94
N THR A 157 7.06 7.73 -20.60
CA THR A 157 5.93 7.07 -19.94
C THR A 157 6.19 5.57 -19.89
N VAL A 158 6.14 5.01 -18.68
CA VAL A 158 6.35 3.58 -18.46
C VAL A 158 5.18 3.01 -17.67
N ASP A 159 4.66 1.88 -18.12
CA ASP A 159 3.59 1.17 -17.42
C ASP A 159 3.83 -0.34 -17.44
N ASP A 160 3.22 -1.04 -16.52
CA ASP A 160 3.26 -2.50 -16.45
C ASP A 160 2.64 -3.12 -17.71
N ALA A 161 2.96 -4.36 -18.00
CA ALA A 161 2.32 -5.13 -19.07
C ALA A 161 0.81 -5.22 -18.84
N GLN A 162 0.02 -5.07 -19.93
CA GLN A 162 -1.45 -5.08 -19.85
C GLN A 162 -2.02 -6.45 -19.46
N ASP A 163 -1.35 -7.52 -19.83
CA ASP A 163 -1.72 -8.92 -19.52
C ASP A 163 -0.93 -9.48 -18.34
N GLY A 164 -0.35 -8.63 -17.50
CA GLY A 164 0.34 -9.00 -16.25
C GLY A 164 -0.62 -9.76 -15.34
N ASP A 165 -0.90 -11.01 -15.75
CA ASP A 165 -1.85 -11.91 -15.13
C ASP A 165 -1.40 -12.19 -13.68
N LEU A 166 -2.37 -12.14 -12.81
CA LEU A 166 -2.36 -12.52 -11.41
C LEU A 166 -2.04 -14.03 -11.20
N THR A 167 -1.61 -14.76 -12.22
CA THR A 167 -1.27 -16.18 -12.18
C THR A 167 0.24 -16.40 -12.05
N GLY A 168 0.74 -16.22 -10.85
CA GLY A 168 1.77 -17.14 -10.32
C GLY A 168 3.24 -16.79 -10.52
N ASP A 169 3.66 -15.91 -11.42
CA ASP A 169 5.07 -15.46 -11.52
C ASP A 169 5.12 -13.94 -11.73
N ALA A 170 4.80 -13.24 -10.65
CA ALA A 170 4.41 -11.83 -10.62
C ALA A 170 5.53 -10.81 -10.93
N SER A 171 6.68 -11.25 -11.42
CA SER A 171 7.83 -10.35 -11.65
C SER A 171 8.10 -10.01 -13.11
N GLY A 172 7.48 -10.68 -14.06
CA GLY A 172 7.87 -10.60 -15.47
C GLY A 172 7.45 -9.33 -16.21
N GLY A 173 6.33 -8.72 -15.87
CA GLY A 173 5.78 -7.56 -16.61
C GLY A 173 5.50 -6.34 -15.74
N ARG A 174 5.98 -6.32 -14.50
CA ARG A 174 5.80 -5.22 -13.57
C ARG A 174 7.04 -4.35 -13.50
N ILE A 175 6.85 -3.04 -13.49
CA ILE A 175 7.92 -2.06 -13.26
C ILE A 175 8.24 -1.98 -11.78
N LEU A 176 9.50 -2.18 -11.45
CA LEU A 176 10.04 -2.13 -10.09
C LEU A 176 10.81 -0.83 -9.83
N ASP A 177 11.14 -0.58 -8.60
CA ASP A 177 11.96 0.56 -8.17
C ASP A 177 13.31 0.62 -8.88
N ARG A 178 13.97 -0.55 -9.07
CA ARG A 178 15.25 -0.66 -9.79
C ARG A 178 15.13 -0.26 -11.26
N ASP A 179 13.97 -0.51 -11.89
CA ASP A 179 13.75 -0.17 -13.29
C ASP A 179 13.65 1.34 -13.46
N LEU A 180 12.94 2.01 -12.55
CA LEU A 180 12.90 3.48 -12.49
C LEU A 180 14.27 4.08 -12.15
N GLN A 181 15.06 3.44 -11.29
CA GLN A 181 16.44 3.86 -11.02
C GLN A 181 17.32 3.72 -12.28
N ILE A 182 17.20 2.64 -13.05
CA ILE A 182 17.91 2.44 -14.31
C ILE A 182 17.50 3.51 -15.32
N LEU A 183 16.20 3.79 -15.46
CA LEU A 183 15.66 4.82 -16.33
C LEU A 183 16.23 6.20 -16.01
N VAL A 184 16.13 6.60 -14.75
CA VAL A 184 16.60 7.91 -14.28
C VAL A 184 18.10 8.06 -14.47
N ASN A 185 18.89 7.06 -14.08
CA ASN A 185 20.32 7.08 -14.26
C ASN A 185 20.72 7.09 -15.74
N GLY A 186 19.96 6.41 -16.60
CA GLY A 186 20.11 6.46 -18.04
C GLY A 186 19.89 7.85 -18.60
N LEU A 187 18.85 8.55 -18.14
CA LEU A 187 18.58 9.93 -18.56
C LEU A 187 19.65 10.90 -18.07
N TRP A 188 20.15 10.77 -16.84
CA TRP A 188 21.31 11.54 -16.36
C TRP A 188 22.58 11.27 -17.19
N ALA A 189 22.84 10.00 -17.51
CA ALA A 189 23.98 9.63 -18.36
C ALA A 189 23.84 10.14 -19.81
N ALA A 190 22.63 10.28 -20.31
CA ALA A 190 22.33 10.86 -21.62
C ALA A 190 22.52 12.38 -21.65
N GLY A 191 22.63 13.03 -20.47
CA GLY A 191 22.87 14.48 -20.37
C GLY A 191 21.68 15.29 -19.85
N ALA A 192 20.72 14.67 -19.18
CA ALA A 192 19.65 15.39 -18.50
C ALA A 192 20.23 16.36 -17.45
N THR A 193 19.67 17.56 -17.35
CA THR A 193 20.05 18.57 -16.36
C THR A 193 19.10 18.60 -15.15
N ALA A 194 17.90 18.07 -15.31
CA ALA A 194 16.92 17.92 -14.25
C ALA A 194 15.96 16.77 -14.61
N VAL A 195 15.55 16.00 -13.60
CA VAL A 195 14.60 14.89 -13.78
C VAL A 195 13.52 14.95 -12.71
N ALA A 196 12.29 14.57 -13.06
CA ALA A 196 11.17 14.39 -12.14
C ALA A 196 10.38 13.12 -12.50
N ILE A 197 9.83 12.42 -11.50
CA ILE A 197 8.93 11.29 -11.69
C ILE A 197 7.56 11.67 -11.14
N ASN A 198 6.50 11.53 -11.94
CA ASN A 198 5.12 11.91 -11.58
C ASN A 198 5.05 13.30 -10.91
N GLY A 199 5.80 14.28 -11.45
CA GLY A 199 5.88 15.61 -10.89
C GLY A 199 6.75 15.77 -9.63
N GLN A 200 7.40 14.70 -9.14
CA GLN A 200 8.32 14.79 -8.02
C GLN A 200 9.75 15.01 -8.53
N ARG A 201 10.31 16.19 -8.24
CA ARG A 201 11.67 16.56 -8.63
C ARG A 201 12.70 15.68 -7.93
N LEU A 202 13.59 15.09 -8.72
CA LEU A 202 14.71 14.32 -8.19
C LEU A 202 15.89 15.22 -7.83
N THR A 203 16.52 14.92 -6.71
CA THR A 203 17.75 15.51 -6.21
C THR A 203 18.77 14.42 -5.92
N THR A 204 19.98 14.78 -5.53
CA THR A 204 20.99 13.81 -5.10
C THR A 204 20.64 13.05 -3.82
N LEU A 205 19.61 13.50 -3.08
CA LEU A 205 19.15 12.88 -1.84
C LEU A 205 17.86 12.08 -2.02
N THR A 206 17.25 12.15 -3.21
CA THR A 206 15.99 11.46 -3.50
C THR A 206 16.18 9.95 -3.52
N ALA A 207 15.38 9.23 -2.75
CA ALA A 207 15.37 7.78 -2.72
C ALA A 207 14.20 7.23 -3.54
N ILE A 208 14.48 6.31 -4.46
CA ILE A 208 13.48 5.53 -5.19
C ILE A 208 13.52 4.13 -4.58
N ARG A 209 12.40 3.67 -4.00
CA ARG A 209 12.32 2.40 -3.25
C ARG A 209 10.98 1.72 -3.48
N GLU A 210 10.96 0.41 -3.34
CA GLU A 210 9.74 -0.39 -3.28
C GLU A 210 9.24 -0.51 -1.82
N ALA A 211 7.92 -0.46 -1.64
CA ALA A 211 7.26 -0.77 -0.38
C ALA A 211 5.94 -1.51 -0.67
N GLY A 212 5.96 -2.83 -0.46
CA GLY A 212 4.88 -3.72 -0.88
C GLY A 212 4.74 -3.69 -2.40
N ASP A 213 3.55 -3.34 -2.88
CA ASP A 213 3.25 -3.26 -4.31
C ASP A 213 3.43 -1.85 -4.92
N ALA A 214 3.89 -0.88 -4.14
CA ALA A 214 4.05 0.49 -4.60
C ALA A 214 5.54 0.87 -4.72
N VAL A 215 5.86 1.63 -5.76
CA VAL A 215 7.15 2.32 -5.85
C VAL A 215 7.00 3.69 -5.17
N LEU A 216 7.95 4.05 -4.32
CA LEU A 216 7.99 5.29 -3.58
C LEU A 216 9.15 6.16 -4.05
N VAL A 217 8.91 7.46 -4.19
CA VAL A 217 9.92 8.50 -4.35
C VAL A 217 9.85 9.40 -3.12
N ASP A 218 10.95 9.50 -2.36
CA ASP A 218 11.00 10.25 -1.10
C ASP A 218 9.81 9.94 -0.17
N PHE A 219 9.52 8.63 0.01
CA PHE A 219 8.42 8.09 0.83
C PHE A 219 7.01 8.40 0.30
N ARG A 220 6.87 8.95 -0.90
CA ARG A 220 5.58 9.18 -1.55
C ARG A 220 5.30 8.10 -2.58
N PRO A 221 4.16 7.39 -2.46
CA PRO A 221 3.80 6.36 -3.42
C PRO A 221 3.50 6.98 -4.79
N LEU A 222 3.99 6.33 -5.82
CA LEU A 222 3.70 6.69 -7.21
C LEU A 222 2.48 5.93 -7.71
N ALA A 223 1.63 6.62 -8.44
CA ALA A 223 0.57 5.99 -9.23
C ALA A 223 1.10 5.64 -10.63
N ARG A 224 0.61 4.56 -11.20
CA ARG A 224 0.84 4.20 -12.61
C ARG A 224 -0.11 4.98 -13.53
N PRO A 225 0.28 5.26 -14.79
CA PRO A 225 1.61 5.05 -15.37
C PRO A 225 2.68 5.94 -14.73
N TYR A 226 3.95 5.49 -14.79
CA TYR A 226 5.08 6.27 -14.32
C TYR A 226 5.52 7.24 -15.41
N VAL A 227 5.40 8.53 -15.14
CA VAL A 227 5.77 9.59 -16.07
C VAL A 227 7.07 10.24 -15.61
N VAL A 228 8.15 10.01 -16.35
CA VAL A 228 9.48 10.57 -16.06
C VAL A 228 9.76 11.70 -17.02
N SER A 229 9.89 12.91 -16.49
CA SER A 229 10.22 14.11 -17.26
C SER A 229 11.69 14.48 -17.07
N ALA A 230 12.43 14.70 -18.13
CA ALA A 230 13.84 15.08 -18.08
C ALA A 230 14.11 16.30 -18.97
N LEU A 231 14.76 17.32 -18.39
CA LEU A 231 15.22 18.51 -19.13
C LEU A 231 16.60 18.27 -19.72
N GLY A 232 16.79 18.79 -20.93
CA GLY A 232 18.07 18.75 -21.67
C GLY A 232 17.83 18.95 -23.16
N ASP A 233 18.88 18.82 -23.94
CA ASP A 233 18.74 18.81 -25.38
C ASP A 233 17.99 17.52 -25.81
N ARG A 234 16.74 17.68 -26.24
CA ARG A 234 15.81 16.58 -26.51
C ARG A 234 16.36 15.55 -27.51
N HIS A 235 16.98 16.02 -28.60
CA HIS A 235 17.50 15.11 -29.63
C HIS A 235 18.73 14.33 -29.13
N THR A 236 19.58 15.01 -28.36
CA THR A 236 20.73 14.37 -27.74
C THR A 236 20.33 13.41 -26.62
N LEU A 237 19.32 13.76 -25.81
CA LEU A 237 18.79 12.90 -24.75
C LEU A 237 18.21 11.62 -25.30
N GLU A 238 17.32 11.71 -26.30
CA GLU A 238 16.69 10.53 -26.92
C GLU A 238 17.72 9.61 -27.55
N ALA A 239 18.61 10.15 -28.39
CA ALA A 239 19.62 9.36 -29.10
C ALA A 239 20.58 8.67 -28.10
N ARG A 240 21.12 9.41 -27.14
CA ARG A 240 22.08 8.85 -26.16
C ARG A 240 21.42 7.85 -25.20
N PHE A 241 20.17 8.10 -24.83
CA PHE A 241 19.42 7.16 -24.01
C PHE A 241 19.20 5.85 -24.78
N ALA A 242 18.72 5.90 -26.01
CA ALA A 242 18.44 4.74 -26.85
C ALA A 242 19.72 3.87 -27.08
N ASP A 243 20.86 4.51 -27.34
CA ASP A 243 22.15 3.85 -27.52
C ASP A 243 22.75 3.34 -26.20
N GLY A 244 22.28 3.88 -25.09
CA GLY A 244 22.80 3.59 -23.76
C GLY A 244 22.37 2.22 -23.20
N PRO A 245 22.96 1.80 -22.07
CA PRO A 245 22.55 0.56 -21.41
C PRO A 245 21.10 0.57 -20.94
N ALA A 246 20.59 1.72 -20.50
CA ALA A 246 19.21 1.87 -20.06
C ALA A 246 18.22 1.70 -21.21
N GLY A 247 18.48 2.29 -22.39
CA GLY A 247 17.63 2.12 -23.56
C GLY A 247 17.55 0.67 -24.01
N ARG A 248 18.71 -0.04 -24.06
CA ARG A 248 18.72 -1.49 -24.36
C ARG A 248 17.96 -2.31 -23.32
N TYR A 249 18.07 -1.97 -22.06
CA TYR A 249 17.33 -2.61 -20.98
C TYR A 249 15.81 -2.47 -21.17
N PHE A 250 15.31 -1.24 -21.38
CA PHE A 250 13.89 -1.00 -21.60
C PHE A 250 13.38 -1.63 -22.91
N LYS A 251 14.23 -1.69 -23.94
CA LYS A 251 13.90 -2.43 -25.17
C LYS A 251 13.71 -3.92 -24.89
N THR A 252 14.51 -4.51 -24.01
CA THR A 252 14.33 -5.91 -23.59
C THR A 252 13.04 -6.07 -22.79
N LEU A 253 12.71 -5.15 -21.86
CA LEU A 253 11.45 -5.20 -21.11
C LEU A 253 10.24 -5.14 -22.05
N GLN A 254 10.25 -4.26 -23.04
CA GLN A 254 9.19 -4.19 -24.06
C GLN A 254 9.03 -5.48 -24.84
N THR A 255 10.15 -6.07 -25.32
CA THR A 255 10.08 -7.23 -26.23
C THR A 255 9.85 -8.56 -25.53
N SER A 256 10.30 -8.70 -24.28
CA SER A 256 10.25 -9.95 -23.52
C SER A 256 9.15 -10.01 -22.48
N PHE A 257 8.67 -8.87 -22.00
CA PHE A 257 7.71 -8.78 -20.91
C PHE A 257 6.51 -7.89 -21.22
N ASP A 258 6.39 -7.38 -22.43
CA ASP A 258 5.29 -6.53 -22.90
C ASP A 258 5.06 -5.26 -22.06
N VAL A 259 6.12 -4.77 -21.41
CA VAL A 259 6.12 -3.52 -20.66
C VAL A 259 5.88 -2.36 -21.62
N SER A 260 4.94 -1.46 -21.26
CA SER A 260 4.73 -0.24 -22.05
C SER A 260 5.86 0.75 -21.77
N PHE A 261 6.52 1.21 -22.80
CA PHE A 261 7.55 2.24 -22.74
C PHE A 261 7.39 3.17 -23.94
N ASP A 262 7.19 4.44 -23.68
CA ASP A 262 7.07 5.50 -24.70
C ASP A 262 7.94 6.67 -24.31
N MET A 263 8.60 7.32 -25.31
CA MET A 263 9.44 8.47 -25.09
C MET A 263 9.09 9.56 -26.10
N ASP A 264 8.58 10.66 -25.60
CA ASP A 264 8.18 11.83 -26.37
C ASP A 264 9.14 13.00 -26.13
N ASP A 265 9.51 13.71 -27.19
CA ASP A 265 10.19 14.99 -27.07
C ASP A 265 9.21 16.14 -26.78
N ARG A 266 9.66 17.14 -26.03
CA ARG A 266 8.88 18.34 -25.70
C ARG A 266 9.74 19.60 -25.83
N ASP A 267 9.19 20.60 -26.51
CA ASP A 267 9.84 21.91 -26.63
C ASP A 267 9.90 22.67 -25.31
N THR A 268 8.90 22.44 -24.46
CA THR A 268 8.78 23.10 -23.17
C THR A 268 8.25 22.15 -22.13
N LEU A 269 9.04 21.90 -21.11
CA LEU A 269 8.69 21.17 -19.89
C LEU A 269 8.95 22.08 -18.69
N THR A 270 8.14 21.94 -17.67
CA THR A 270 8.36 22.58 -16.38
C THR A 270 8.46 21.51 -15.31
N LEU A 271 9.60 21.43 -14.65
CA LEU A 271 9.82 20.55 -13.52
C LEU A 271 9.72 21.39 -12.23
N PRO A 272 8.95 20.93 -11.25
CA PRO A 272 8.79 21.67 -9.99
C PRO A 272 10.09 21.72 -9.19
N ALA A 273 10.12 22.55 -8.16
CA ALA A 273 11.13 22.49 -7.11
C ALA A 273 10.97 21.22 -6.29
N ALA A 274 12.05 20.70 -5.72
CA ALA A 274 12.00 19.58 -4.78
C ALA A 274 11.15 19.96 -3.55
N SER A 275 10.22 19.07 -3.20
CA SER A 275 9.27 19.35 -2.10
C SER A 275 9.92 19.27 -0.73
N THR A 276 10.91 18.36 -0.57
CA THR A 276 11.52 18.08 0.73
C THR A 276 13.03 17.91 0.58
N VAL A 277 13.80 18.93 1.00
CA VAL A 277 15.24 18.78 1.17
C VAL A 277 15.56 19.13 2.62
N THR A 278 15.92 18.13 3.41
CA THR A 278 16.38 18.33 4.78
C THR A 278 17.90 18.44 4.77
N LEU A 279 18.42 19.61 5.10
CA LEU A 279 19.85 19.84 5.24
C LEU A 279 20.30 19.31 6.61
N GLN A 280 20.89 18.14 6.65
CA GLN A 280 21.34 17.49 7.91
C GLN A 280 22.68 18.00 8.38
N TYR A 281 23.56 18.43 7.48
CA TYR A 281 24.95 18.78 7.77
C TYR A 281 25.31 20.23 7.35
N ALA A 282 24.31 21.04 7.03
CA ALA A 282 24.58 22.44 6.68
C ALA A 282 24.87 23.24 7.95
N HIS A 283 26.03 23.80 8.03
CA HIS A 283 26.44 24.73 9.09
C HIS A 283 26.50 26.14 8.53
N LYS A 284 26.12 27.12 9.35
CA LYS A 284 26.33 28.52 9.01
C LYS A 284 27.85 28.76 9.01
N GLU A 285 28.39 29.13 7.84
CA GLU A 285 29.77 29.59 7.76
C GLU A 285 29.84 30.92 8.52
N ASN A 286 30.64 30.97 9.59
CA ASN A 286 30.89 32.21 10.33
C ASN A 286 31.90 33.00 9.51
N PRO A 287 31.67 34.27 9.20
CA PRO A 287 32.60 35.11 8.45
C PRO A 287 33.92 35.35 9.19
#